data_22d7a58c298b228551de049b07c3f838
#
_entry.id   22d7a58c298b228551de049b07c3f838
#
_cell.length_a   1.000
_cell.length_b   1.000
_cell.length_c   1.000
_cell.angle_alpha   90.00
_cell.angle_beta   90.00
_cell.angle_gamma   90.00
#
_symmetry.space_group_name_H-M   'P 1'
#
loop_
_entity.id
_entity.type
_entity.pdbx_description
1 polymer ?
#
loop_
_entity_poly.entity_id
_entity_poly.type
_entity_poly.pdbx_seq_one_letter_code
_entity_poly.pdbx_strand_id
1 'polypeptide(L)'
;MRTYGMSETAGGCVYDGVQLDGVLVRIDDGRVVLGGATLAKGYRNPVEPDPFAEPGWFRTDDIGAVEDSGVLRVLGRVDDAISTGGLTVLPQLVEAALATHPAVADCAVFGVADERLGQRVVAAVVVATGSTTPTLAELRAHVVSALPSTAAPREVHVLDELPRRGIGKVDRRALAARFGG
;
A
#
# COMPACT_ATOMS: atom_id res chain seq x y z
N MET A 1 -10.43 5.62 -14.41
CA MET A 1 -11.35 5.22 -13.33
C MET A 1 -10.65 4.25 -12.40
N ARG A 2 -10.50 4.61 -11.14
CA ARG A 2 -9.95 3.75 -10.08
C ARG A 2 -11.11 3.05 -9.39
N THR A 3 -10.97 1.74 -9.15
CA THR A 3 -11.99 0.93 -8.46
C THR A 3 -11.42 0.39 -7.17
N TYR A 4 -12.17 0.51 -6.09
CA TYR A 4 -11.89 -0.14 -4.81
C TYR A 4 -13.04 -1.07 -4.44
N GLY A 5 -12.69 -2.26 -3.99
CA GLY A 5 -13.60 -3.32 -3.60
C GLY A 5 -12.88 -4.66 -3.54
N MET A 6 -13.59 -5.67 -3.05
CA MET A 6 -13.03 -6.98 -2.77
C MET A 6 -14.12 -8.05 -2.85
N SER A 7 -13.76 -9.30 -2.62
CA SER A 7 -14.74 -10.41 -2.61
C SER A 7 -15.85 -10.19 -1.57
N GLU A 8 -15.50 -9.62 -0.44
CA GLU A 8 -16.37 -9.31 0.69
C GLU A 8 -17.41 -8.23 0.38
N THR A 9 -17.19 -7.45 -0.68
CA THR A 9 -18.13 -6.43 -1.19
C THR A 9 -18.77 -6.81 -2.54
N ALA A 10 -18.69 -8.08 -2.92
CA ALA A 10 -19.15 -8.61 -4.21
C ALA A 10 -18.51 -7.91 -5.43
N GLY A 11 -17.34 -7.31 -5.28
CA GLY A 11 -16.62 -6.58 -6.31
C GLY A 11 -16.36 -5.12 -5.96
N GLY A 12 -16.27 -4.25 -6.98
CA GLY A 12 -16.04 -2.81 -6.77
C GLY A 12 -17.23 -2.14 -6.09
N CYS A 13 -16.96 -1.42 -5.02
CA CYS A 13 -17.97 -0.69 -4.25
C CYS A 13 -17.70 0.82 -4.12
N VAL A 14 -16.46 1.24 -4.45
CA VAL A 14 -16.03 2.66 -4.48
C VAL A 14 -15.33 2.93 -5.81
N TYR A 15 -15.70 3.98 -6.51
CA TYR A 15 -15.13 4.36 -7.82
C TYR A 15 -14.62 5.79 -7.77
N ASP A 16 -13.34 5.98 -8.13
CA ASP A 16 -12.63 7.26 -8.03
C ASP A 16 -12.77 7.91 -6.62
N GLY A 17 -12.87 7.06 -5.57
CA GLY A 17 -13.02 7.45 -4.17
C GLY A 17 -14.46 7.71 -3.73
N VAL A 18 -15.46 7.63 -4.64
CA VAL A 18 -16.87 7.83 -4.34
C VAL A 18 -17.57 6.47 -4.20
N GLN A 19 -18.22 6.25 -3.06
CA GLN A 19 -18.99 5.02 -2.82
C GLN A 19 -20.24 4.94 -3.71
N LEU A 20 -20.59 3.72 -4.09
CA LEU A 20 -21.87 3.45 -4.77
C LEU A 20 -23.06 3.67 -3.81
N ASP A 21 -24.24 3.91 -4.37
CA ASP A 21 -25.48 4.00 -3.61
C ASP A 21 -25.70 2.74 -2.76
N GLY A 22 -25.98 2.94 -1.47
CA GLY A 22 -26.16 1.87 -0.51
C GLY A 22 -24.87 1.25 0.05
N VAL A 23 -23.71 1.75 -0.35
CA VAL A 23 -22.41 1.45 0.28
C VAL A 23 -22.11 2.52 1.33
N LEU A 24 -21.66 2.08 2.49
CA LEU A 24 -21.22 2.96 3.57
C LEU A 24 -19.72 2.81 3.77
N VAL A 25 -19.04 3.93 4.00
CA VAL A 25 -17.60 3.97 4.25
C VAL A 25 -17.36 4.79 5.52
N ARG A 26 -16.56 4.27 6.43
CA ARG A 26 -16.01 5.03 7.56
C ARG A 26 -14.55 4.66 7.79
N ILE A 27 -13.84 5.51 8.50
CA ILE A 27 -12.48 5.24 9.00
C ILE A 27 -12.58 4.97 10.50
N ASP A 28 -12.02 3.85 10.93
CA ASP A 28 -11.93 3.45 12.31
C ASP A 28 -10.50 3.04 12.64
N ASP A 29 -9.83 3.78 13.51
CA ASP A 29 -8.43 3.62 13.85
C ASP A 29 -7.52 3.55 12.60
N GLY A 30 -7.75 4.48 11.65
CA GLY A 30 -7.04 4.56 10.37
C GLY A 30 -7.39 3.48 9.35
N ARG A 31 -8.19 2.47 9.69
CA ARG A 31 -8.64 1.41 8.78
C ARG A 31 -9.93 1.80 8.05
N VAL A 32 -10.01 1.40 6.82
CA VAL A 32 -11.26 1.47 6.05
C VAL A 32 -12.22 0.42 6.58
N VAL A 33 -13.42 0.85 6.94
CA VAL A 33 -14.52 -0.03 7.36
C VAL A 33 -15.69 0.19 6.40
N LEU A 34 -16.17 -0.89 5.80
CA LEU A 34 -17.21 -0.87 4.77
C LEU A 34 -18.52 -1.40 5.35
N GLY A 35 -19.61 -0.80 4.91
CA GLY A 35 -20.97 -1.20 5.29
C GLY A 35 -21.93 -1.21 4.10
N GLY A 36 -23.13 -1.71 4.34
CA GLY A 36 -24.22 -1.65 3.37
C GLY A 36 -24.55 -2.96 2.67
N ALA A 37 -25.42 -2.86 1.65
CA ALA A 37 -26.08 -4.02 1.04
C ALA A 37 -25.15 -4.93 0.21
N THR A 38 -23.95 -4.46 -0.14
CA THR A 38 -22.97 -5.22 -0.95
C THR A 38 -22.14 -6.19 -0.12
N LEU A 39 -22.21 -6.12 1.23
CA LEU A 39 -21.37 -6.94 2.10
C LEU A 39 -21.76 -8.42 2.06
N ALA A 40 -20.74 -9.27 2.07
CA ALA A 40 -20.89 -10.68 2.40
C ALA A 40 -21.46 -10.84 3.83
N LYS A 41 -22.12 -11.96 4.08
CA LYS A 41 -22.67 -12.27 5.43
C LYS A 41 -21.62 -12.74 6.44
N GLY A 42 -20.39 -12.99 5.99
CA GLY A 42 -19.28 -13.53 6.76
C GLY A 42 -18.50 -14.58 5.99
N TYR A 43 -17.44 -15.07 6.60
CA TYR A 43 -16.66 -16.18 6.04
C TYR A 43 -17.30 -17.54 6.40
N ARG A 44 -17.16 -18.51 5.47
CA ARG A 44 -17.59 -19.89 5.72
C ARG A 44 -16.78 -20.52 6.87
N ASN A 45 -15.48 -20.27 6.87
CA ASN A 45 -14.57 -20.72 7.93
C ASN A 45 -14.27 -19.52 8.84
N PRO A 46 -14.45 -19.66 10.17
CA PRO A 46 -14.12 -18.59 11.11
C PRO A 46 -12.65 -18.14 10.97
N VAL A 47 -12.43 -16.85 11.10
CA VAL A 47 -11.11 -16.23 11.17
C VAL A 47 -11.04 -15.36 12.43
N GLU A 48 -9.87 -15.24 13.02
CA GLU A 48 -9.65 -14.42 14.22
C GLU A 48 -8.55 -13.38 13.95
N PRO A 49 -8.81 -12.10 14.25
CA PRO A 49 -10.11 -11.54 14.67
C PRO A 49 -11.14 -11.58 13.53
N ASP A 50 -12.43 -11.73 13.86
CA ASP A 50 -13.50 -11.72 12.85
C ASP A 50 -13.71 -10.30 12.31
N PRO A 51 -13.46 -10.04 11.00
CA PRO A 51 -13.66 -8.71 10.44
C PRO A 51 -15.12 -8.31 10.27
N PHE A 52 -16.07 -9.24 10.46
CA PHE A 52 -17.53 -9.02 10.49
C PHE A 52 -18.13 -8.99 11.90
N ALA A 53 -17.30 -8.89 12.94
CA ALA A 53 -17.75 -8.90 14.34
C ALA A 53 -18.78 -7.79 14.66
N GLU A 54 -18.73 -6.67 13.96
CA GLU A 54 -19.73 -5.60 14.06
C GLU A 54 -20.84 -5.84 13.02
N PRO A 55 -22.09 -6.03 13.46
CA PRO A 55 -23.18 -6.31 12.52
C PRO A 55 -23.37 -5.24 11.46
N GLY A 56 -23.39 -5.64 10.18
CA GLY A 56 -23.54 -4.73 9.03
C GLY A 56 -22.26 -4.00 8.62
N TRP A 57 -21.12 -4.31 9.23
CA TRP A 57 -19.83 -3.72 8.92
C TRP A 57 -18.76 -4.79 8.66
N PHE A 58 -17.82 -4.44 7.79
CA PHE A 58 -16.65 -5.23 7.47
C PHE A 58 -15.38 -4.39 7.67
N ARG A 59 -14.54 -4.80 8.62
CA ARG A 59 -13.26 -4.13 8.90
C ARG A 59 -12.19 -4.67 7.96
N THR A 60 -11.76 -3.84 7.02
CA THR A 60 -10.73 -4.25 6.05
C THR A 60 -9.33 -4.21 6.65
N ASP A 61 -8.34 -4.76 5.94
CA ASP A 61 -6.92 -4.55 6.25
C ASP A 61 -6.33 -3.34 5.53
N ASP A 62 -7.17 -2.54 4.87
CA ASP A 62 -6.73 -1.34 4.18
C ASP A 62 -6.72 -0.13 5.10
N ILE A 63 -5.68 0.67 5.01
CA ILE A 63 -5.54 1.96 5.68
C ILE A 63 -6.04 3.04 4.73
N GLY A 64 -6.83 3.98 5.23
CA GLY A 64 -7.39 5.03 4.41
C GLY A 64 -7.77 6.28 5.19
N ALA A 65 -8.21 7.27 4.46
CA ALA A 65 -8.79 8.50 4.97
C ALA A 65 -9.98 8.92 4.10
N VAL A 66 -10.96 9.58 4.68
CA VAL A 66 -12.02 10.24 3.94
C VAL A 66 -11.73 11.74 3.98
N GLU A 67 -11.63 12.36 2.82
CA GLU A 67 -11.43 13.80 2.67
C GLU A 67 -12.69 14.57 3.06
N ASP A 68 -12.57 15.88 3.29
CA ASP A 68 -13.71 16.75 3.58
C ASP A 68 -14.77 16.73 2.45
N SER A 69 -14.35 16.43 1.24
CA SER A 69 -15.21 16.21 0.07
C SER A 69 -16.02 14.91 0.12
N GLY A 70 -15.77 14.03 1.09
CA GLY A 70 -16.36 12.69 1.19
C GLY A 70 -15.62 11.62 0.35
N VAL A 71 -14.52 11.96 -0.32
CA VAL A 71 -13.75 11.05 -1.17
C VAL A 71 -12.87 10.14 -0.32
N LEU A 72 -13.00 8.83 -0.48
CA LEU A 72 -12.13 7.84 0.14
C LEU A 72 -10.77 7.81 -0.57
N ARG A 73 -9.70 7.93 0.21
CA ARG A 73 -8.33 7.65 -0.20
C ARG A 73 -7.80 6.42 0.51
N VAL A 74 -7.56 5.36 -0.24
CA VAL A 74 -6.86 4.18 0.27
C VAL A 74 -5.36 4.47 0.21
N LEU A 75 -4.69 4.38 1.37
CA LEU A 75 -3.29 4.75 1.55
C LEU A 75 -2.35 3.54 1.50
N GLY A 76 -2.86 2.35 1.82
CA GLY A 76 -2.08 1.12 1.81
C GLY A 76 -2.77 0.00 2.60
N ARG A 77 -1.99 -1.06 2.89
CA ARG A 77 -2.46 -2.20 3.69
C ARG A 77 -1.67 -2.32 4.98
N VAL A 78 -2.33 -2.79 6.04
CA VAL A 78 -1.70 -3.05 7.34
C VAL A 78 -0.65 -4.15 7.25
N ASP A 79 -0.94 -5.21 6.51
CA ASP A 79 -0.07 -6.37 6.32
C ASP A 79 1.15 -6.08 5.41
N ASP A 80 1.11 -5.01 4.62
CA ASP A 80 2.25 -4.52 3.84
C ASP A 80 3.09 -3.47 4.60
N ALA A 81 2.60 -2.98 5.74
CA ALA A 81 3.25 -1.89 6.48
C ALA A 81 4.65 -2.29 6.99
N ILE A 82 5.60 -1.37 6.84
CA ILE A 82 6.99 -1.56 7.27
C ILE A 82 7.17 -0.92 8.64
N SER A 83 7.53 -1.73 9.64
CA SER A 83 7.85 -1.25 10.98
C SER A 83 9.32 -0.89 11.08
N THR A 84 9.65 0.39 11.05
CA THR A 84 11.04 0.88 11.04
C THR A 84 11.29 1.88 12.17
N GLY A 85 12.17 1.51 13.12
CA GLY A 85 12.51 2.38 14.23
C GLY A 85 11.33 2.81 15.10
N GLY A 86 10.34 1.93 15.28
CA GLY A 86 9.10 2.22 16.04
C GLY A 86 8.05 3.00 15.26
N LEU A 87 8.28 3.29 13.99
CA LEU A 87 7.34 4.00 13.11
C LEU A 87 6.78 3.05 12.05
N THR A 88 5.57 3.32 11.63
CA THR A 88 4.90 2.59 10.54
C THR A 88 5.03 3.36 9.24
N VAL A 89 5.62 2.73 8.23
CA VAL A 89 5.73 3.27 6.87
C VAL A 89 4.86 2.44 5.94
N LEU A 90 3.98 3.10 5.19
CA LEU A 90 3.15 2.48 4.17
C LEU A 90 3.90 2.48 2.83
N PRO A 91 4.25 1.30 2.27
CA PRO A 91 4.98 1.20 1.02
C PRO A 91 4.35 1.99 -0.11
N GLN A 92 3.03 1.97 -0.21
CA GLN A 92 2.27 2.60 -1.28
C GLN A 92 2.43 4.12 -1.32
N LEU A 93 2.60 4.77 -0.17
CA LEU A 93 2.87 6.22 -0.09
C LEU A 93 4.27 6.55 -0.63
N VAL A 94 5.26 5.72 -0.29
CA VAL A 94 6.63 5.89 -0.79
C VAL A 94 6.70 5.59 -2.28
N GLU A 95 6.01 4.55 -2.75
CA GLU A 95 5.88 4.21 -4.17
C GLU A 95 5.22 5.35 -4.95
N ALA A 96 4.14 5.94 -4.42
CA ALA A 96 3.48 7.09 -5.04
C ALA A 96 4.42 8.30 -5.17
N ALA A 97 5.25 8.55 -4.17
CA ALA A 97 6.27 9.60 -4.23
C ALA A 97 7.35 9.25 -5.28
N LEU A 98 7.92 8.04 -5.25
CA LEU A 98 8.94 7.60 -6.21
C LEU A 98 8.44 7.62 -7.66
N ALA A 99 7.19 7.25 -7.91
CA ALA A 99 6.58 7.24 -9.24
C ALA A 99 6.49 8.63 -9.89
N THR A 100 6.61 9.72 -9.12
CA THR A 100 6.66 11.09 -9.66
C THR A 100 8.07 11.51 -10.09
N HIS A 101 9.09 10.69 -9.80
CA HIS A 101 10.47 10.98 -10.21
C HIS A 101 10.65 10.66 -11.70
N PRO A 102 11.20 11.59 -12.53
CA PRO A 102 11.25 11.43 -13.98
C PRO A 102 12.06 10.23 -14.47
N ALA A 103 13.03 9.76 -13.70
CA ALA A 103 13.84 8.59 -14.04
C ALA A 103 13.23 7.26 -13.58
N VAL A 104 12.05 7.24 -12.94
CA VAL A 104 11.40 6.01 -12.43
C VAL A 104 10.23 5.64 -13.33
N ALA A 105 10.31 4.50 -14.00
CA ALA A 105 9.21 3.95 -14.81
C ALA A 105 8.28 3.09 -13.97
N ASP A 106 8.83 2.33 -13.01
CA ASP A 106 8.08 1.47 -12.10
C ASP A 106 8.86 1.33 -10.79
N CYS A 107 8.17 1.10 -9.68
CA CYS A 107 8.82 0.91 -8.40
C CYS A 107 8.01 0.02 -7.46
N ALA A 108 8.72 -0.59 -6.52
CA ALA A 108 8.15 -1.32 -5.40
C ALA A 108 8.93 -1.00 -4.13
N VAL A 109 8.22 -0.82 -3.02
CA VAL A 109 8.80 -0.58 -1.71
C VAL A 109 8.43 -1.73 -0.77
N PHE A 110 9.40 -2.19 0.00
CA PHE A 110 9.23 -3.33 0.89
C PHE A 110 10.15 -3.21 2.11
N GLY A 111 9.78 -3.91 3.18
CA GLY A 111 10.59 -4.01 4.41
C GLY A 111 11.57 -5.17 4.31
N VAL A 112 12.78 -4.93 4.76
CA VAL A 112 13.80 -5.96 4.96
C VAL A 112 14.23 -5.92 6.43
N ALA A 113 14.47 -7.09 7.03
CA ALA A 113 14.91 -7.20 8.42
C ALA A 113 16.16 -6.34 8.68
N ASP A 114 16.16 -5.67 9.82
CA ASP A 114 17.25 -4.80 10.26
C ASP A 114 17.38 -4.92 11.79
N GLU A 115 18.58 -5.28 12.29
CA GLU A 115 18.81 -5.53 13.71
C GLU A 115 18.49 -4.34 14.62
N ARG A 116 18.66 -3.13 14.09
CA ARG A 116 18.52 -1.88 14.85
C ARG A 116 17.14 -1.25 14.72
N LEU A 117 16.50 -1.42 13.59
CA LEU A 117 15.23 -0.75 13.24
C LEU A 117 14.03 -1.70 13.25
N GLY A 118 14.26 -3.01 13.42
CA GLY A 118 13.28 -4.04 13.16
C GLY A 118 13.20 -4.33 11.64
N GLN A 119 12.82 -3.33 10.86
CA GLN A 119 12.90 -3.36 9.40
C GLN A 119 13.52 -2.07 8.86
N ARG A 120 14.22 -2.17 7.73
CA ARG A 120 14.62 -1.02 6.90
C ARG A 120 13.73 -0.92 5.66
N VAL A 121 13.43 0.29 5.24
CA VAL A 121 12.70 0.57 4.01
C VAL A 121 13.65 0.39 2.82
N VAL A 122 13.29 -0.48 1.88
CA VAL A 122 14.04 -0.78 0.66
C VAL A 122 13.15 -0.51 -0.55
N ALA A 123 13.71 0.03 -1.62
CA ALA A 123 13.03 0.21 -2.89
C ALA A 123 13.69 -0.60 -4.00
N ALA A 124 12.88 -1.22 -4.85
CA ALA A 124 13.27 -1.69 -6.17
C ALA A 124 12.70 -0.73 -7.21
N VAL A 125 13.51 -0.29 -8.17
CA VAL A 125 13.10 0.66 -9.21
C VAL A 125 13.45 0.13 -10.59
N VAL A 126 12.57 0.41 -11.56
CA VAL A 126 12.82 0.23 -12.99
C VAL A 126 13.07 1.62 -13.56
N VAL A 127 14.19 1.79 -14.23
CA VAL A 127 14.59 3.09 -14.78
C VAL A 127 13.79 3.40 -16.07
N ALA A 128 13.32 4.64 -16.19
CA ALA A 128 12.61 5.07 -17.39
C ALA A 128 13.54 5.07 -18.62
N THR A 129 13.03 4.62 -19.75
CA THR A 129 13.79 4.53 -21.00
C THR A 129 14.40 5.89 -21.37
N GLY A 130 15.71 5.90 -21.61
CA GLY A 130 16.45 7.13 -21.97
C GLY A 130 16.87 7.97 -20.77
N SER A 131 16.53 7.58 -19.55
CA SER A 131 16.97 8.27 -18.33
C SER A 131 18.28 7.68 -17.79
N THR A 132 19.05 8.51 -17.10
CA THR A 132 20.19 8.03 -16.30
C THR A 132 19.67 7.34 -15.03
N THR A 133 20.39 6.31 -14.58
CA THR A 133 20.06 5.62 -13.33
C THR A 133 20.15 6.58 -12.14
N PRO A 134 19.06 6.82 -11.41
CA PRO A 134 19.08 7.72 -10.27
C PRO A 134 19.86 7.12 -9.11
N THR A 135 20.58 7.96 -8.39
CA THR A 135 21.30 7.56 -7.17
C THR A 135 20.34 7.39 -5.98
N LEU A 136 20.78 6.64 -4.96
CA LEU A 136 20.05 6.56 -3.70
C LEU A 136 19.78 7.95 -3.10
N ALA A 137 20.77 8.87 -3.16
CA ALA A 137 20.64 10.21 -2.60
C ALA A 137 19.54 11.03 -3.29
N GLU A 138 19.47 10.96 -4.62
CA GLU A 138 18.44 11.65 -5.42
C GLU A 138 17.03 11.12 -5.09
N LEU A 139 16.86 9.79 -5.09
CA LEU A 139 15.56 9.18 -4.76
C LEU A 139 15.14 9.47 -3.32
N ARG A 140 16.07 9.45 -2.38
CA ARG A 140 15.81 9.84 -0.98
C ARG A 140 15.38 11.31 -0.88
N ALA A 141 16.11 12.22 -1.51
CA ALA A 141 15.76 13.65 -1.51
C ALA A 141 14.36 13.88 -2.11
N HIS A 142 14.05 13.16 -3.19
CA HIS A 142 12.74 13.22 -3.83
C HIS A 142 11.61 12.76 -2.89
N VAL A 143 11.79 11.61 -2.20
CA VAL A 143 10.80 11.12 -1.23
C VAL A 143 10.64 12.09 -0.05
N VAL A 144 11.74 12.65 0.48
CA VAL A 144 11.72 13.57 1.62
C VAL A 144 11.04 14.89 1.30
N SER A 145 10.95 15.29 0.03
CA SER A 145 10.18 16.46 -0.37
C SER A 145 8.67 16.34 -0.12
N ALA A 146 8.14 15.11 0.01
CA ALA A 146 6.72 14.83 0.19
C ALA A 146 6.39 14.02 1.46
N LEU A 147 7.36 13.30 2.01
CA LEU A 147 7.17 12.38 3.15
C LEU A 147 8.26 12.58 4.21
N PRO A 148 8.02 12.17 5.47
CA PRO A 148 9.06 12.19 6.50
C PRO A 148 10.32 11.39 6.09
N SER A 149 11.48 11.83 6.52
CA SER A 149 12.78 11.20 6.19
C SER A 149 12.88 9.73 6.62
N THR A 150 12.10 9.32 7.59
CA THR A 150 11.99 7.92 8.05
C THR A 150 11.35 7.01 7.01
N ALA A 151 10.51 7.55 6.12
CA ALA A 151 9.90 6.82 5.02
C ALA A 151 10.82 6.66 3.81
N ALA A 152 11.89 7.48 3.73
CA ALA A 152 12.81 7.43 2.60
C ALA A 152 13.62 6.11 2.57
N PRO A 153 13.72 5.45 1.41
CA PRO A 153 14.45 4.19 1.28
C PRO A 153 15.89 4.30 1.78
N ARG A 154 16.34 3.30 2.51
CA ARG A 154 17.75 3.19 2.96
C ARG A 154 18.63 2.48 1.95
N GLU A 155 17.98 1.74 1.04
CA GLU A 155 18.63 0.96 0.00
C GLU A 155 17.74 0.98 -1.24
N VAL A 156 18.36 0.99 -2.43
CA VAL A 156 17.67 0.97 -3.72
C VAL A 156 18.33 -0.06 -4.61
N HIS A 157 17.50 -0.92 -5.24
CA HIS A 157 17.93 -1.88 -6.25
C HIS A 157 17.32 -1.51 -7.60
N VAL A 158 18.16 -1.46 -8.61
CA VAL A 158 17.71 -1.25 -10.01
C VAL A 158 17.46 -2.62 -10.63
N LEU A 159 16.28 -2.77 -11.22
CA LEU A 159 15.84 -3.99 -11.89
C LEU A 159 15.38 -3.66 -13.31
N ASP A 160 15.46 -4.64 -14.21
CA ASP A 160 14.88 -4.52 -15.55
C ASP A 160 13.35 -4.59 -15.49
N GLU A 161 12.81 -5.41 -14.58
CA GLU A 161 11.38 -5.53 -14.32
C GLU A 161 11.11 -5.92 -12.85
N LEU A 162 9.92 -5.55 -12.35
CA LEU A 162 9.48 -5.96 -11.02
C LEU A 162 8.84 -7.36 -11.06
N PRO A 163 9.14 -8.25 -10.08
CA PRO A 163 8.45 -9.53 -9.96
C PRO A 163 6.96 -9.31 -9.67
N ARG A 164 6.11 -10.02 -10.41
CA ARG A 164 4.65 -9.91 -10.28
C ARG A 164 4.01 -11.28 -10.07
N ARG A 165 2.87 -11.30 -9.36
CA ARG A 165 2.03 -12.47 -9.13
C ARG A 165 0.65 -12.30 -9.73
N GLY A 166 0.02 -13.43 -10.11
CA GLY A 166 -1.36 -13.50 -10.56
C GLY A 166 -1.65 -12.48 -11.66
N ILE A 167 -2.62 -11.61 -11.43
CA ILE A 167 -3.07 -10.58 -12.37
C ILE A 167 -2.24 -9.28 -12.33
N GLY A 168 -0.91 -9.39 -12.17
CA GLY A 168 0.00 -8.25 -12.29
C GLY A 168 0.32 -7.53 -10.97
N LYS A 169 -0.03 -8.07 -9.80
CA LYS A 169 0.37 -7.49 -8.51
C LYS A 169 1.86 -7.71 -8.24
N VAL A 170 2.56 -6.68 -7.80
CA VAL A 170 3.98 -6.77 -7.40
C VAL A 170 4.16 -7.79 -6.28
N ASP A 171 5.16 -8.66 -6.42
CA ASP A 171 5.53 -9.65 -5.40
C ASP A 171 6.57 -9.08 -4.43
N ARG A 172 6.11 -8.29 -3.44
CA ARG A 172 7.00 -7.74 -2.40
C ARG A 172 7.67 -8.80 -1.56
N ARG A 173 7.06 -9.97 -1.39
CA ARG A 173 7.69 -11.07 -0.63
C ARG A 173 8.88 -11.65 -1.38
N ALA A 174 8.77 -11.83 -2.70
CA ALA A 174 9.90 -12.25 -3.52
C ALA A 174 11.03 -11.21 -3.49
N LEU A 175 10.70 -9.91 -3.54
CA LEU A 175 11.70 -8.85 -3.41
C LEU A 175 12.38 -8.88 -2.04
N ALA A 176 11.62 -8.96 -0.96
CA ALA A 176 12.18 -9.05 0.39
C ALA A 176 13.06 -10.29 0.59
N ALA A 177 12.67 -11.44 0.05
CA ALA A 177 13.49 -12.65 0.09
C ALA A 177 14.78 -12.53 -0.74
N ARG A 178 14.73 -11.83 -1.89
CA ARG A 178 15.92 -11.62 -2.75
C ARG A 178 16.96 -10.68 -2.16
N PHE A 179 16.51 -9.64 -1.45
CA PHE A 179 17.37 -8.55 -0.96
C PHE A 179 17.46 -8.49 0.57
N GLY A 180 16.89 -9.47 1.26
CA GLY A 180 16.82 -9.53 2.73
C GLY A 180 17.88 -10.40 3.39
N GLY A 181 18.86 -10.91 2.62
CA GLY A 181 19.95 -11.76 3.11
C GLY A 181 21.06 -10.96 3.80
#